data_121594b18991c0238a48b731bbec0b80
#
_entry.id   121594b18991c0238a48b731bbec0b80
#
_cell.length_a   1.000
_cell.length_b   1.000
_cell.length_c   1.000
_cell.angle_alpha   90.00
_cell.angle_beta   90.00
_cell.angle_gamma   90.00
#
_symmetry.space_group_name_H-M   'P 1'
#
loop_
_entity.id
_entity.type
_entity.pdbx_description
1 polymer ?
#
loop_
_entity_poly.entity_id
_entity_poly.type
_entity_poly.pdbx_seq_one_letter_code
_entity_poly.pdbx_strand_id
1 'polypeptide(L)'
;MDLTSHLLDDDALRQFIAKGYILIQSDQSADFHQQVCTQLDQVLEREGNPGNNILPRVPQIGQVFESAPVCGALTSLLGADYSMHPHRYCHVNRPGGQGQHWHKDDYVFDQNVRHHRFRWVMAFYYPQDVREDMGPTGVMPGRQYYNGISDSDPHQ
;
A
#
# COMPACT_ATOMS: atom_id res chain seq x y z
N MET A 1 -9.69 -2.13 -20.17
CA MET A 1 -10.47 -2.75 -19.08
C MET A 1 -11.58 -1.78 -18.72
N ASP A 2 -12.83 -2.23 -18.65
CA ASP A 2 -13.92 -1.41 -18.12
C ASP A 2 -13.87 -1.47 -16.59
N LEU A 3 -13.64 -0.33 -15.95
CA LEU A 3 -13.52 -0.20 -14.49
C LEU A 3 -14.79 0.33 -13.83
N THR A 4 -15.86 0.57 -14.59
CA THR A 4 -17.07 1.26 -14.09
C THR A 4 -17.66 0.58 -12.85
N SER A 5 -17.70 -0.75 -12.82
CA SER A 5 -18.20 -1.54 -11.68
C SER A 5 -17.22 -1.67 -10.51
N HIS A 6 -15.99 -1.21 -10.67
CA HIS A 6 -14.91 -1.28 -9.67
C HIS A 6 -14.51 0.08 -9.12
N LEU A 7 -15.14 1.15 -9.58
CA LEU A 7 -14.95 2.46 -8.98
C LEU A 7 -15.48 2.46 -7.55
N LEU A 8 -14.82 3.22 -6.70
CA LEU A 8 -15.27 3.42 -5.32
C LEU A 8 -16.61 4.18 -5.33
N ASP A 9 -17.54 3.71 -4.54
CA ASP A 9 -18.78 4.43 -4.30
C ASP A 9 -18.56 5.62 -3.34
N ASP A 10 -19.59 6.41 -3.15
CA ASP A 10 -19.54 7.59 -2.28
C ASP A 10 -19.20 7.25 -0.83
N ASP A 11 -19.63 6.10 -0.33
CA ASP A 11 -19.37 5.70 1.06
C ASP A 11 -17.91 5.27 1.25
N ALA A 12 -17.34 4.53 0.31
CA ALA A 12 -15.93 4.18 0.31
C ALA A 12 -15.04 5.43 0.19
N LEU A 13 -15.42 6.38 -0.68
CA LEU A 13 -14.72 7.66 -0.82
C LEU A 13 -14.79 8.48 0.48
N ARG A 14 -15.96 8.60 1.11
CA ARG A 14 -16.10 9.27 2.42
C ARG A 14 -15.25 8.60 3.49
N GLN A 15 -15.24 7.26 3.52
CA GLN A 15 -14.40 6.51 4.45
C GLN A 15 -12.92 6.82 4.24
N PHE A 16 -12.44 6.78 3.00
CA PHE A 16 -11.05 7.10 2.67
C PHE A 16 -10.69 8.53 3.07
N ILE A 17 -11.55 9.50 2.72
CA ILE A 17 -11.35 10.90 3.11
C ILE A 17 -11.28 11.04 4.62
N ALA A 18 -12.21 10.44 5.36
CA ALA A 18 -12.29 10.60 6.81
C ALA A 18 -11.17 9.85 7.56
N LYS A 19 -10.87 8.62 7.15
CA LYS A 19 -9.93 7.73 7.87
C LYS A 19 -8.51 7.74 7.32
N GLY A 20 -8.33 8.08 6.03
CA GLY A 20 -7.06 8.03 5.32
C GLY A 20 -6.69 6.66 4.77
N TYR A 21 -7.57 5.67 4.89
CA TYR A 21 -7.37 4.34 4.31
C TYR A 21 -8.69 3.65 3.98
N ILE A 22 -8.63 2.69 3.07
CA ILE A 22 -9.69 1.70 2.79
C ILE A 22 -9.05 0.33 2.61
N LEU A 23 -9.85 -0.72 2.78
CA LEU A 23 -9.47 -2.09 2.49
C LEU A 23 -10.12 -2.51 1.17
N ILE A 24 -9.30 -3.03 0.27
CA ILE A 24 -9.75 -3.55 -1.02
C ILE A 24 -9.61 -5.07 -0.99
N GLN A 25 -10.66 -5.78 -1.31
CA GLN A 25 -10.60 -7.22 -1.48
C GLN A 25 -10.02 -7.55 -2.85
N SER A 26 -9.04 -8.45 -2.87
CA SER A 26 -8.51 -8.98 -4.12
C SER A 26 -9.55 -9.88 -4.79
N ASP A 27 -9.58 -9.85 -6.11
CA ASP A 27 -10.36 -10.77 -6.96
C ASP A 27 -9.56 -12.05 -7.30
N GLN A 28 -8.32 -12.16 -6.81
CA GLN A 28 -7.49 -13.33 -7.00
C GLN A 28 -7.89 -14.46 -6.05
N SER A 29 -7.65 -15.72 -6.48
CA SER A 29 -7.97 -16.89 -5.65
C SER A 29 -7.01 -17.06 -4.47
N ALA A 30 -7.44 -17.82 -3.46
CA ALA A 30 -6.57 -18.19 -2.34
C ALA A 30 -5.30 -18.92 -2.80
N ASP A 31 -5.42 -19.80 -3.79
CA ASP A 31 -4.27 -20.51 -4.37
C ASP A 31 -3.28 -19.57 -5.03
N PHE A 32 -3.77 -18.51 -5.69
CA PHE A 32 -2.90 -17.49 -6.24
C PHE A 32 -2.08 -16.80 -5.15
N HIS A 33 -2.72 -16.37 -4.07
CA HIS A 33 -2.04 -15.74 -2.95
C HIS A 33 -1.03 -16.67 -2.28
N GLN A 34 -1.36 -17.95 -2.13
CA GLN A 34 -0.44 -18.96 -1.61
C GLN A 34 0.78 -19.15 -2.52
N GLN A 35 0.59 -19.14 -3.84
CA GLN A 35 1.70 -19.20 -4.80
C GLN A 35 2.61 -17.97 -4.69
N VAL A 36 2.03 -16.78 -4.53
CA VAL A 36 2.81 -15.54 -4.30
C VAL A 36 3.64 -15.66 -3.02
N CYS A 37 3.06 -16.11 -1.90
CA CYS A 37 3.80 -16.36 -0.67
C CYS A 37 4.98 -17.31 -0.89
N THR A 38 4.73 -18.46 -1.52
CA THR A 38 5.77 -19.45 -1.79
C THR A 38 6.91 -18.89 -2.64
N GLN A 39 6.60 -18.09 -3.65
CA GLN A 39 7.63 -17.45 -4.49
C GLN A 39 8.41 -16.37 -3.72
N LEU A 40 7.72 -15.58 -2.88
CA LEU A 40 8.38 -14.62 -2.01
C LEU A 40 9.38 -15.29 -1.09
N ASP A 41 8.97 -16.38 -0.41
CA ASP A 41 9.86 -17.14 0.47
C ASP A 41 11.08 -17.67 -0.27
N GLN A 42 10.90 -18.24 -1.46
CA GLN A 42 11.99 -18.72 -2.30
C GLN A 42 12.96 -17.61 -2.73
N VAL A 43 12.45 -16.42 -3.05
CA VAL A 43 13.28 -15.26 -3.40
C VAL A 43 14.08 -14.81 -2.18
N LEU A 44 13.41 -14.67 -1.03
CA LEU A 44 14.04 -14.25 0.22
C LEU A 44 15.11 -15.22 0.71
N GLU A 45 14.91 -16.53 0.54
CA GLU A 45 15.90 -17.56 0.89
C GLU A 45 17.12 -17.54 -0.02
N ARG A 46 16.91 -17.34 -1.34
CA ARG A 46 18.01 -17.41 -2.32
C ARG A 46 18.80 -16.11 -2.47
N GLU A 47 18.12 -14.97 -2.43
CA GLU A 47 18.69 -13.67 -2.80
C GLU A 47 18.66 -12.68 -1.65
N GLY A 48 17.95 -12.97 -0.55
CA GLY A 48 17.59 -11.99 0.45
C GLY A 48 16.48 -11.06 -0.03
N ASN A 49 16.28 -9.93 0.64
CA ASN A 49 15.22 -8.99 0.29
C ASN A 49 15.60 -8.17 -0.97
N PRO A 50 14.89 -8.33 -2.10
CA PRO A 50 15.18 -7.60 -3.33
C PRO A 50 14.74 -6.12 -3.29
N GLY A 51 14.06 -5.68 -2.21
CA GLY A 51 13.60 -4.31 -2.06
C GLY A 51 12.70 -3.86 -3.20
N ASN A 52 13.04 -2.75 -3.83
CA ASN A 52 12.29 -2.18 -4.95
C ASN A 52 12.25 -3.06 -6.21
N ASN A 53 13.07 -4.09 -6.25
CA ASN A 53 13.20 -4.97 -7.41
C ASN A 53 12.38 -6.25 -7.28
N ILE A 54 11.29 -6.21 -6.49
CA ILE A 54 10.43 -7.37 -6.20
C ILE A 54 9.62 -7.82 -7.42
N LEU A 55 9.06 -6.91 -8.22
CA LEU A 55 8.18 -7.26 -9.32
C LEU A 55 8.84 -8.14 -10.40
N PRO A 56 10.10 -7.93 -10.80
CA PRO A 56 10.77 -8.86 -11.72
C PRO A 56 11.00 -10.25 -11.14
N ARG A 57 11.02 -10.40 -9.81
CA ARG A 57 11.23 -11.69 -9.12
C ARG A 57 9.91 -12.44 -8.89
N VAL A 58 8.85 -11.70 -8.60
CA VAL A 58 7.51 -12.22 -8.35
C VAL A 58 6.50 -11.42 -9.18
N PRO A 59 6.42 -11.66 -10.50
CA PRO A 59 5.57 -10.88 -11.40
C PRO A 59 4.08 -10.92 -11.06
N GLN A 60 3.62 -11.97 -10.37
CA GLN A 60 2.25 -12.11 -9.92
C GLN A 60 1.80 -10.96 -9.00
N ILE A 61 2.72 -10.36 -8.25
CA ILE A 61 2.40 -9.17 -7.47
C ILE A 61 1.90 -8.02 -8.38
N GLY A 62 2.49 -7.87 -9.57
CA GLY A 62 2.02 -6.93 -10.57
C GLY A 62 0.57 -7.16 -10.97
N GLN A 63 0.16 -8.43 -11.13
CA GLN A 63 -1.21 -8.78 -11.48
C GLN A 63 -2.24 -8.34 -10.43
N VAL A 64 -1.86 -8.32 -9.14
CA VAL A 64 -2.72 -7.79 -8.07
C VAL A 64 -2.94 -6.30 -8.26
N PHE A 65 -1.86 -5.54 -8.49
CA PHE A 65 -1.95 -4.08 -8.69
C PHE A 65 -2.61 -3.68 -10.01
N GLU A 66 -2.62 -4.57 -10.99
CA GLU A 66 -3.31 -4.41 -12.28
C GLU A 66 -4.72 -5.00 -12.27
N SER A 67 -5.17 -5.56 -11.16
CA SER A 67 -6.52 -6.12 -11.04
C SER A 67 -7.60 -5.05 -11.06
N ALA A 68 -8.79 -5.41 -11.51
CA ALA A 68 -9.88 -4.46 -11.67
C ALA A 68 -10.28 -3.75 -10.36
N PRO A 69 -10.38 -4.43 -9.19
CA PRO A 69 -10.67 -3.77 -7.92
C PRO A 69 -9.62 -2.72 -7.52
N VAL A 70 -8.34 -3.04 -7.70
CA VAL A 70 -7.25 -2.12 -7.34
C VAL A 70 -7.18 -0.94 -8.33
N CYS A 71 -7.25 -1.22 -9.63
CA CYS A 71 -7.27 -0.18 -10.66
C CYS A 71 -8.48 0.75 -10.50
N GLY A 72 -9.66 0.22 -10.19
CA GLY A 72 -10.86 1.00 -9.95
C GLY A 72 -10.73 1.93 -8.75
N ALA A 73 -10.21 1.42 -7.63
CA ALA A 73 -9.96 2.21 -6.44
C ALA A 73 -8.93 3.33 -6.70
N LEU A 74 -7.80 3.00 -7.33
CA LEU A 74 -6.77 3.98 -7.66
C LEU A 74 -7.28 5.04 -8.65
N THR A 75 -8.05 4.63 -9.65
CA THR A 75 -8.69 5.56 -10.59
C THR A 75 -9.65 6.53 -9.88
N SER A 76 -10.43 6.02 -8.92
CA SER A 76 -11.35 6.87 -8.12
C SER A 76 -10.62 7.89 -7.27
N LEU A 77 -9.44 7.55 -6.75
CA LEU A 77 -8.67 8.41 -5.85
C LEU A 77 -7.74 9.37 -6.58
N LEU A 78 -7.09 8.92 -7.65
CA LEU A 78 -6.01 9.64 -8.32
C LEU A 78 -6.37 10.14 -9.73
N GLY A 79 -7.43 9.60 -10.32
CA GLY A 79 -7.76 9.79 -11.74
C GLY A 79 -7.15 8.69 -12.61
N ALA A 80 -7.56 8.65 -13.89
CA ALA A 80 -7.20 7.56 -14.80
C ALA A 80 -5.70 7.56 -15.21
N ASP A 81 -5.01 8.68 -15.09
CA ASP A 81 -3.62 8.86 -15.55
C ASP A 81 -2.59 8.64 -14.42
N TYR A 82 -2.96 7.93 -13.35
CA TYR A 82 -2.00 7.61 -12.30
C TYR A 82 -0.90 6.67 -12.80
N SER A 83 0.26 6.75 -12.18
CA SER A 83 1.39 5.86 -12.46
C SER A 83 1.95 5.25 -11.18
N MET A 84 2.46 4.02 -11.29
CA MET A 84 3.13 3.37 -10.17
C MET A 84 4.51 4.00 -9.94
N HIS A 85 4.75 4.45 -8.71
CA HIS A 85 6.05 5.00 -8.32
C HIS A 85 7.14 3.90 -8.34
N PRO A 86 8.41 4.22 -8.66
CA PRO A 86 9.51 3.26 -8.64
C PRO A 86 9.77 2.62 -7.27
N HIS A 87 9.43 3.32 -6.19
CA HIS A 87 9.52 2.79 -4.83
C HIS A 87 8.42 1.74 -4.60
N ARG A 88 8.83 0.47 -4.63
CA ARG A 88 7.98 -0.73 -4.54
C ARG A 88 8.69 -1.72 -3.63
N TYR A 89 8.59 -1.49 -2.34
CA TYR A 89 9.41 -2.21 -1.38
C TYR A 89 8.70 -3.45 -0.82
N CYS A 90 9.44 -4.56 -0.72
CA CYS A 90 8.99 -5.75 -0.03
C CYS A 90 9.39 -5.65 1.45
N HIS A 91 8.41 -5.43 2.33
CA HIS A 91 8.63 -5.42 3.77
C HIS A 91 8.57 -6.85 4.31
N VAL A 92 9.54 -7.22 5.12
CA VAL A 92 9.60 -8.53 5.76
C VAL A 92 9.80 -8.33 7.26
N ASN A 93 8.81 -8.71 8.04
CA ASN A 93 8.90 -8.71 9.48
C ASN A 93 9.39 -10.07 9.97
N ARG A 94 10.45 -10.09 10.75
CA ARG A 94 11.00 -11.32 11.34
C ARG A 94 10.59 -11.42 12.80
N PRO A 95 10.43 -12.64 13.34
CA PRO A 95 10.18 -12.83 14.77
C PRO A 95 11.21 -12.10 15.62
N GLY A 96 10.78 -11.37 16.64
CA GLY A 96 11.65 -10.60 17.52
C GLY A 96 12.22 -9.31 16.93
N GLY A 97 11.81 -8.95 15.69
CA GLY A 97 12.15 -7.66 15.11
C GLY A 97 11.51 -6.50 15.86
N GLN A 98 12.20 -5.35 15.88
CA GLN A 98 11.59 -4.12 16.38
C GLN A 98 10.67 -3.54 15.30
N GLY A 99 9.46 -3.12 15.70
CA GLY A 99 8.54 -2.41 14.81
C GLY A 99 9.12 -1.05 14.40
N GLN A 100 8.56 -0.49 13.36
CA GLN A 100 8.86 0.89 12.97
C GLN A 100 8.12 1.87 13.89
N HIS A 101 8.74 3.02 14.15
CA HIS A 101 8.05 4.13 14.79
C HIS A 101 6.92 4.66 13.90
N TRP A 102 5.92 5.28 14.51
CA TRP A 102 4.89 5.98 13.76
C TRP A 102 5.52 7.07 12.90
N HIS A 103 5.25 7.05 11.61
CA HIS A 103 5.76 8.02 10.64
C HIS A 103 4.75 8.23 9.52
N LYS A 104 4.98 9.22 8.71
CA LYS A 104 4.30 9.42 7.43
C LYS A 104 5.32 9.28 6.33
N ASP A 105 4.96 8.53 5.32
CA ASP A 105 5.73 8.51 4.08
C ASP A 105 5.38 9.77 3.29
N ASP A 106 6.26 10.75 3.33
CA ASP A 106 6.10 12.00 2.61
C ASP A 106 7.16 12.08 1.51
N TYR A 107 6.70 12.02 0.26
CA TYR A 107 7.55 12.16 -0.91
C TYR A 107 7.52 13.57 -1.49
N VAL A 108 6.86 14.50 -0.83
CA VAL A 108 6.83 15.92 -1.22
C VAL A 108 7.85 16.68 -0.39
N PHE A 109 9.05 16.74 -0.91
CA PHE A 109 10.26 17.15 -0.19
C PHE A 109 10.35 18.61 0.24
N ASP A 110 9.51 19.52 -0.25
CA ASP A 110 9.79 20.93 -0.08
C ASP A 110 8.74 21.73 0.67
N GLN A 111 7.54 21.23 0.85
CA GLN A 111 6.49 22.00 1.53
C GLN A 111 5.41 21.09 2.08
N ASN A 112 5.02 21.30 3.31
CA ASN A 112 3.78 20.81 3.90
C ASN A 112 2.57 21.46 3.19
N VAL A 113 2.35 21.12 1.94
CA VAL A 113 1.24 21.66 1.17
C VAL A 113 -0.01 20.87 1.52
N ARG A 114 -0.92 21.49 2.24
CA ARG A 114 -2.27 20.95 2.44
C ARG A 114 -3.00 21.00 1.10
N HIS A 115 -3.09 19.88 0.44
CA HIS A 115 -3.89 19.76 -0.76
C HIS A 115 -5.19 19.03 -0.46
N HIS A 116 -6.28 19.55 -0.99
CA HIS A 116 -7.57 18.87 -1.02
C HIS A 116 -7.61 17.75 -2.07
N ARG A 117 -6.56 17.57 -2.87
CA ARG A 117 -6.40 16.47 -3.84
C ARG A 117 -5.27 15.56 -3.39
N PHE A 118 -5.54 14.28 -3.38
CA PHE A 118 -4.52 13.26 -3.15
C PHE A 118 -3.56 13.24 -4.34
N ARG A 119 -2.28 13.34 -4.06
CA ARG A 119 -1.22 13.19 -5.07
C ARG A 119 -0.61 11.82 -5.04
N TRP A 120 -0.62 11.21 -3.85
CA TRP A 120 0.00 9.94 -3.56
C TRP A 120 -0.96 9.08 -2.77
N VAL A 121 -1.02 7.81 -3.16
CA VAL A 121 -1.69 6.76 -2.42
C VAL A 121 -0.71 5.61 -2.31
N MET A 122 -0.54 5.09 -1.11
CA MET A 122 0.23 3.89 -0.88
C MET A 122 -0.70 2.69 -0.89
N ALA A 123 -0.40 1.72 -1.74
CA ALA A 123 -1.12 0.46 -1.78
C ALA A 123 -0.26 -0.64 -1.14
N PHE A 124 -0.79 -1.27 -0.09
CA PHE A 124 -0.19 -2.41 0.58
C PHE A 124 -0.89 -3.69 0.12
N TYR A 125 -0.10 -4.68 -0.23
CA TYR A 125 -0.58 -6.02 -0.53
C TYR A 125 -0.05 -7.02 0.49
N TYR A 126 -0.96 -7.76 1.08
CA TYR A 126 -0.68 -8.84 2.02
C TYR A 126 -1.13 -10.15 1.39
N PRO A 127 -0.21 -11.02 0.94
CA PRO A 127 -0.56 -12.28 0.29
C PRO A 127 -1.05 -13.34 1.27
N GLN A 128 -1.07 -13.06 2.56
CA GLN A 128 -1.55 -13.92 3.63
C GLN A 128 -2.22 -13.12 4.73
N ASP A 129 -2.98 -13.77 5.58
CA ASP A 129 -3.50 -13.15 6.78
C ASP A 129 -2.36 -12.74 7.71
N VAL A 130 -2.41 -11.50 8.19
CA VAL A 130 -1.41 -10.96 9.12
C VAL A 130 -2.07 -10.73 10.48
N ARG A 131 -1.71 -11.57 11.45
CA ARG A 131 -2.22 -11.48 12.82
C ARG A 131 -1.42 -10.44 13.63
N GLU A 132 -1.94 -10.06 14.79
CA GLU A 132 -1.30 -9.08 15.67
C GLU A 132 0.13 -9.49 16.09
N ASP A 133 0.36 -10.80 16.30
CA ASP A 133 1.66 -11.35 16.68
C ASP A 133 2.68 -11.41 15.52
N MET A 134 2.25 -11.11 14.31
CA MET A 134 3.09 -11.09 13.10
C MET A 134 3.63 -9.68 12.76
N GLY A 135 3.35 -8.68 13.57
CA GLY A 135 3.79 -7.30 13.34
C GLY A 135 3.10 -6.63 12.15
N PRO A 136 1.78 -6.51 12.18
CA PRO A 136 1.02 -5.87 11.11
C PRO A 136 1.35 -4.38 10.99
N THR A 137 1.10 -3.81 9.82
CA THR A 137 1.13 -2.36 9.65
C THR A 137 -0.02 -1.73 10.43
N GLY A 138 0.31 -0.88 11.37
CA GLY A 138 -0.66 -0.05 12.07
C GLY A 138 -1.00 1.21 11.28
N VAL A 139 -2.26 1.62 11.28
CA VAL A 139 -2.70 2.88 10.68
C VAL A 139 -3.42 3.72 11.72
N MET A 140 -3.10 5.00 11.81
CA MET A 140 -3.82 5.96 12.65
C MET A 140 -4.90 6.67 11.83
N PRO A 141 -6.19 6.35 12.03
CA PRO A 141 -7.27 7.00 11.27
C PRO A 141 -7.29 8.51 11.47
N GLY A 142 -7.47 9.25 10.38
CA GLY A 142 -7.59 10.71 10.40
C GLY A 142 -6.27 11.47 10.51
N ARG A 143 -5.14 10.80 10.71
CA ARG A 143 -3.83 11.47 10.87
C ARG A 143 -3.30 12.12 9.59
N GLN A 144 -3.83 11.76 8.44
CA GLN A 144 -3.48 12.41 7.16
C GLN A 144 -3.77 13.92 7.16
N TYR A 145 -4.68 14.41 8.03
CA TYR A 145 -4.98 15.83 8.16
C TYR A 145 -3.98 16.61 9.01
N TYR A 146 -3.19 15.91 9.81
CA TYR A 146 -2.23 16.53 10.73
C TYR A 146 -0.84 16.55 10.11
N ASN A 147 -0.65 17.38 9.10
CA ASN A 147 0.65 17.56 8.47
C ASN A 147 1.46 18.58 9.23
N GLY A 148 2.68 18.22 9.57
CA GLY A 148 3.73 19.17 9.95
C GLY A 148 3.43 20.01 11.19
N ILE A 149 2.94 19.38 12.25
CA ILE A 149 2.73 20.10 13.51
C ILE A 149 4.03 20.30 14.27
N SER A 150 5.10 19.60 13.94
CA SER A 150 6.39 19.87 14.53
C SER A 150 7.44 20.09 13.44
N ASP A 151 8.12 21.21 13.50
CA ASP A 151 9.29 21.50 12.68
C ASP A 151 10.51 20.64 13.07
N SER A 152 10.36 19.79 14.09
CA SER A 152 11.48 19.08 14.69
C SER A 152 11.60 17.62 14.24
N ASP A 153 10.56 17.03 13.65
CA ASP A 153 10.62 15.67 13.12
C ASP A 153 9.59 15.47 11.98
N PRO A 154 10.05 15.46 10.73
CA PRO A 154 9.17 15.22 9.58
C PRO A 154 8.57 13.82 9.54
N HIS A 155 9.05 12.90 10.39
CA HIS A 155 8.62 11.50 10.46
C HIS A 155 7.78 11.16 11.69
N GLN A 156 7.37 12.16 12.49
CA GLN A 156 6.43 11.96 13.61
C GLN A 156 4.98 12.25 13.23
#